data_0ec96e4964dd50d6b0d63c995b313009
#
_entry.id   0ec96e4964dd50d6b0d63c995b313009
#
_cell.length_a   1.000
_cell.length_b   1.000
_cell.length_c   1.000
_cell.angle_alpha   90.00
_cell.angle_beta   90.00
_cell.angle_gamma   90.00
#
_symmetry.space_group_name_H-M   'P 1'
#
loop_
_entity.id
_entity.type
_entity.pdbx_description
1 polymer ?
#
loop_
_entity_poly.entity_id
_entity_poly.type
_entity_poly.pdbx_seq_one_letter_code
_entity_poly.pdbx_strand_id
1 'polypeptide(L)'
;MLITCTGCHTRNRVAPSHLADTGTCGRCKQPLPPGQGPVEIENVADFDALLASATVPVLVDFWAPWCGPCKMVAPEVAAAARTLAGRCVVAKVDTDRLPALAQRYQITGIPAFKVFRAGKPVLERTGAVHARELVHWAGGA
;
A
#
# COMPACT_ATOMS: atom_id res chain seq x y z
N MET A 1 6.91 -3.33 -9.25
CA MET A 1 6.39 -2.09 -8.65
C MET A 1 7.54 -1.11 -8.51
N LEU A 2 7.26 0.19 -8.53
CA LEU A 2 8.30 1.21 -8.59
C LEU A 2 8.52 1.85 -7.23
N ILE A 3 9.78 1.87 -6.76
CA ILE A 3 10.18 2.51 -5.52
C ILE A 3 11.22 3.57 -5.85
N THR A 4 11.01 4.80 -5.41
CA THR A 4 11.91 5.91 -5.66
C THR A 4 13.04 5.93 -4.63
N CYS A 5 14.27 5.96 -5.10
CA CYS A 5 15.45 6.10 -4.24
C CYS A 5 15.48 7.50 -3.62
N THR A 6 15.65 7.59 -2.30
CA THR A 6 15.73 8.87 -1.62
C THR A 6 17.06 9.58 -1.84
N GLY A 7 18.11 8.86 -2.26
CA GLY A 7 19.42 9.44 -2.52
C GLY A 7 19.55 10.08 -3.91
N CYS A 8 19.18 9.35 -4.97
CA CYS A 8 19.36 9.82 -6.33
C CYS A 8 18.06 10.03 -7.11
N HIS A 9 16.90 9.78 -6.48
CA HIS A 9 15.57 9.92 -7.07
C HIS A 9 15.29 8.98 -8.25
N THR A 10 16.13 7.98 -8.49
CA THR A 10 15.87 6.97 -9.51
C THR A 10 14.73 6.09 -9.07
N ARG A 11 13.81 5.80 -9.99
CA ARG A 11 12.70 4.87 -9.76
C ARG A 11 13.22 3.45 -10.01
N ASN A 12 13.14 2.62 -8.99
CA ASN A 12 13.59 1.22 -9.04
C ASN A 12 12.38 0.29 -9.15
N ARG A 13 12.49 -0.70 -10.02
CA ARG A 13 11.48 -1.76 -10.10
C ARG A 13 11.78 -2.79 -9.02
N VAL A 14 10.82 -3.02 -8.16
CA VAL A 14 10.93 -3.96 -7.03
C VAL A 14 9.85 -5.01 -7.20
N ALA A 15 10.23 -6.28 -7.08
CA ALA A 15 9.26 -7.36 -7.14
C ALA A 15 8.29 -7.26 -5.96
N PRO A 16 6.99 -7.58 -6.16
CA PRO A 16 6.01 -7.51 -5.07
C PRO A 16 6.41 -8.28 -3.82
N SER A 17 7.12 -9.40 -3.97
CA SER A 17 7.60 -10.21 -2.84
C SER A 17 8.66 -9.52 -1.98
N HIS A 18 9.29 -8.46 -2.48
CA HIS A 18 10.39 -7.77 -1.81
C HIS A 18 10.05 -6.36 -1.33
N LEU A 19 8.77 -5.98 -1.35
CA LEU A 19 8.36 -4.62 -0.96
C LEU A 19 8.59 -4.32 0.53
N ALA A 20 8.71 -5.34 1.36
CA ALA A 20 9.03 -5.17 2.79
C ALA A 20 10.53 -5.28 3.09
N ASP A 21 11.35 -5.55 2.08
CA ASP A 21 12.79 -5.77 2.24
C ASP A 21 13.59 -4.51 1.91
N THR A 22 14.79 -4.42 2.46
CA THR A 22 15.76 -3.43 2.02
C THR A 22 16.50 -3.95 0.82
N GLY A 23 16.39 -3.24 -0.30
CA GLY A 23 17.11 -3.57 -1.53
C GLY A 23 18.29 -2.66 -1.76
N THR A 24 18.75 -2.61 -3.00
CA THR A 24 19.85 -1.76 -3.44
C THR A 24 19.40 -0.99 -4.68
N CYS A 25 19.60 0.35 -4.67
CA CYS A 25 19.30 1.16 -5.84
C CYS A 25 20.18 0.73 -7.02
N GLY A 26 19.54 0.44 -8.16
CA GLY A 26 20.23 0.01 -9.36
C GLY A 26 21.18 1.05 -9.94
N ARG A 27 20.98 2.33 -9.63
CA ARG A 27 21.79 3.42 -10.17
C ARG A 27 22.90 3.86 -9.21
N CYS A 28 22.56 4.29 -7.99
CA CYS A 28 23.55 4.84 -7.06
C CYS A 28 24.09 3.82 -6.07
N LYS A 29 23.55 2.61 -6.02
CA LYS A 29 23.96 1.50 -5.17
C LYS A 29 23.78 1.74 -3.67
N GLN A 30 23.07 2.79 -3.29
CA GLN A 30 22.71 3.02 -1.90
C GLN A 30 21.59 2.06 -1.47
N PRO A 31 21.45 1.80 -0.17
CA PRO A 31 20.32 1.01 0.31
C PRO A 31 18.99 1.60 -0.12
N LEU A 32 18.06 0.74 -0.51
CA LEU A 32 16.70 1.09 -0.90
C LEU A 32 15.76 0.49 0.16
N PRO A 33 15.50 1.22 1.26
CA PRO A 33 14.69 0.68 2.35
C PRO A 33 13.23 0.56 1.93
N PRO A 34 12.46 -0.33 2.60
CA PRO A 34 11.03 -0.47 2.33
C PRO A 34 10.27 0.74 2.87
N GLY A 35 9.06 0.96 2.31
CA GLY A 35 8.06 1.80 2.97
C GLY A 35 8.38 3.28 3.04
N GLN A 36 8.97 3.86 2.01
CA GLN A 36 9.13 5.32 1.95
C GLN A 36 7.79 6.03 1.83
N GLY A 37 6.75 5.30 1.51
CA GLY A 37 5.37 5.75 1.40
C GLY A 37 4.50 4.61 0.92
N PRO A 38 3.20 4.83 0.74
CA PRO A 38 2.32 3.82 0.17
C PRO A 38 2.69 3.55 -1.29
N VAL A 39 2.49 2.29 -1.71
CA VAL A 39 2.76 1.85 -3.08
C VAL A 39 1.47 1.95 -3.89
N GLU A 40 1.48 2.72 -4.98
CA GLU A 40 0.33 2.82 -5.87
C GLU A 40 0.27 1.59 -6.76
N ILE A 41 -0.86 0.87 -6.75
CA ILE A 41 -1.07 -0.30 -7.59
C ILE A 41 -1.46 0.17 -8.99
N GLU A 42 -0.71 -0.23 -10.00
CA GLU A 42 -0.92 0.24 -11.38
C GLU A 42 -1.84 -0.67 -12.19
N ASN A 43 -1.91 -1.96 -11.85
CA ASN A 43 -2.74 -2.92 -12.56
C ASN A 43 -3.15 -4.08 -11.65
N VAL A 44 -4.14 -4.85 -12.11
CA VAL A 44 -4.69 -5.97 -11.35
C VAL A 44 -3.65 -7.08 -11.14
N ALA A 45 -2.81 -7.33 -12.14
CA ALA A 45 -1.78 -8.37 -12.04
C ALA A 45 -0.78 -8.08 -10.92
N ASP A 46 -0.36 -6.82 -10.76
CA ASP A 46 0.52 -6.41 -9.66
C ASP A 46 -0.15 -6.61 -8.30
N PHE A 47 -1.43 -6.27 -8.20
CA PHE A 47 -2.19 -6.48 -6.97
C PHE A 47 -2.23 -7.97 -6.60
N ASP A 48 -2.57 -8.81 -7.56
CA ASP A 48 -2.67 -10.25 -7.33
C ASP A 48 -1.29 -10.84 -6.96
N ALA A 49 -0.23 -10.39 -7.63
CA ALA A 49 1.12 -10.83 -7.33
C ALA A 49 1.55 -10.42 -5.92
N LEU A 50 1.20 -9.20 -5.50
CA LEU A 50 1.50 -8.72 -4.15
C LEU A 50 0.81 -9.60 -3.10
N LEU A 51 -0.48 -9.85 -3.25
CA LEU A 51 -1.21 -10.68 -2.29
C LEU A 51 -0.70 -12.12 -2.25
N ALA A 52 -0.29 -12.66 -3.40
CA ALA A 52 0.20 -14.04 -3.49
C ALA A 52 1.59 -14.21 -2.87
N SER A 53 2.42 -13.17 -2.89
CA SER A 53 3.83 -13.28 -2.53
C SER A 53 4.22 -12.58 -1.22
N ALA A 54 3.35 -11.73 -0.67
CA ALA A 54 3.69 -10.97 0.54
C ALA A 54 3.86 -11.90 1.74
N THR A 55 4.96 -11.73 2.45
CA THR A 55 5.25 -12.46 3.69
C THR A 55 4.81 -11.68 4.94
N VAL A 56 4.35 -10.45 4.74
CA VAL A 56 3.83 -9.56 5.78
C VAL A 56 2.40 -9.17 5.42
N PRO A 57 1.63 -8.61 6.37
CA PRO A 57 0.29 -8.11 6.04
C PRO A 57 0.34 -7.02 4.96
N VAL A 58 -0.73 -6.89 4.21
CA VAL A 58 -0.92 -5.82 3.21
C VAL A 58 -2.13 -4.99 3.63
N LEU A 59 -1.90 -3.70 3.86
CA LEU A 59 -2.96 -2.73 4.12
C LEU A 59 -3.24 -2.01 2.81
N VAL A 60 -4.49 -2.09 2.34
CA VAL A 60 -4.90 -1.49 1.07
C VAL A 60 -5.85 -0.33 1.33
N ASP A 61 -5.51 0.83 0.76
CA ASP A 61 -6.33 2.04 0.75
C ASP A 61 -7.03 2.14 -0.62
N PHE A 62 -8.33 1.92 -0.65
CA PHE A 62 -9.14 2.12 -1.85
C PHE A 62 -9.61 3.58 -1.87
N TRP A 63 -9.25 4.30 -2.91
CA TRP A 63 -9.44 5.75 -3.00
C TRP A 63 -9.83 6.17 -4.41
N ALA A 64 -10.12 7.46 -4.60
CA ALA A 64 -10.31 8.05 -5.93
C ALA A 64 -9.86 9.51 -5.91
N PRO A 65 -9.40 10.05 -7.07
CA PRO A 65 -8.90 11.44 -7.13
C PRO A 65 -9.93 12.50 -6.78
N TRP A 66 -11.20 12.23 -6.99
CA TRP A 66 -12.30 13.18 -6.71
C TRP A 66 -12.79 13.13 -5.26
N CYS A 67 -12.32 12.20 -4.49
CA CYS A 67 -12.81 11.94 -3.14
C CYS A 67 -12.13 12.88 -2.13
N GLY A 68 -12.88 13.82 -1.56
CA GLY A 68 -12.37 14.76 -0.56
C GLY A 68 -11.84 14.07 0.70
N PRO A 69 -12.61 13.16 1.35
CA PRO A 69 -12.12 12.42 2.52
C PRO A 69 -10.88 11.59 2.24
N CYS A 70 -10.75 11.05 1.02
CA CYS A 70 -9.54 10.31 0.62
C CYS A 70 -8.30 11.21 0.65
N LYS A 71 -8.45 12.45 0.18
CA LYS A 71 -7.36 13.44 0.21
C LYS A 71 -6.99 13.85 1.63
N MET A 72 -7.99 13.96 2.50
CA MET A 72 -7.77 14.30 3.91
C MET A 72 -7.02 13.19 4.64
N VAL A 73 -7.27 11.93 4.30
CA VAL A 73 -6.63 10.79 4.95
C VAL A 73 -5.27 10.45 4.33
N ALA A 74 -4.94 10.97 3.16
CA ALA A 74 -3.68 10.65 2.49
C ALA A 74 -2.43 10.88 3.36
N PRO A 75 -2.29 11.99 4.12
CA PRO A 75 -1.15 12.15 5.03
C PRO A 75 -1.11 11.08 6.12
N GLU A 76 -2.26 10.63 6.59
CA GLU A 76 -2.34 9.58 7.61
C GLU A 76 -1.90 8.23 7.06
N VAL A 77 -2.28 7.93 5.81
CA VAL A 77 -1.84 6.73 5.11
C VAL A 77 -0.32 6.76 4.90
N ALA A 78 0.21 7.91 4.48
CA ALA A 78 1.65 8.07 4.30
C ALA A 78 2.42 7.89 5.62
N ALA A 79 1.91 8.45 6.71
CA ALA A 79 2.52 8.32 8.03
C ALA A 79 2.50 6.85 8.49
N ALA A 80 1.37 6.16 8.30
CA ALA A 80 1.26 4.75 8.64
C ALA A 80 2.24 3.90 7.83
N ALA A 81 2.40 4.20 6.54
CA ALA A 81 3.35 3.48 5.68
C ALA A 81 4.78 3.59 6.21
N ARG A 82 5.18 4.78 6.66
CA ARG A 82 6.51 4.98 7.25
C ARG A 82 6.69 4.19 8.54
N THR A 83 5.69 4.23 9.41
CA THR A 83 5.72 3.51 10.69
C THR A 83 5.76 2.00 10.50
N LEU A 84 5.04 1.50 9.50
CA LEU A 84 4.90 0.06 9.22
C LEU A 84 6.00 -0.49 8.30
N ALA A 85 6.95 0.34 7.87
CA ALA A 85 8.01 -0.08 6.94
C ALA A 85 8.69 -1.37 7.39
N GLY A 86 8.74 -2.36 6.51
CA GLY A 86 9.30 -3.69 6.79
C GLY A 86 8.37 -4.63 7.53
N ARG A 87 7.27 -4.15 8.12
CA ARG A 87 6.32 -4.97 8.89
C ARG A 87 4.99 -5.15 8.20
N CYS A 88 4.67 -4.28 7.27
CA CYS A 88 3.43 -4.30 6.50
C CYS A 88 3.68 -3.56 5.20
N VAL A 89 3.10 -4.02 4.11
CA VAL A 89 3.08 -3.26 2.86
C VAL A 89 1.81 -2.43 2.84
N VAL A 90 1.94 -1.13 2.64
CA VAL A 90 0.79 -0.22 2.50
C VAL A 90 0.65 0.09 1.01
N ALA A 91 -0.48 -0.30 0.44
CA ALA A 91 -0.77 -0.15 -0.99
C ALA A 91 -1.99 0.74 -1.19
N LYS A 92 -2.04 1.46 -2.30
CA LYS A 92 -3.18 2.29 -2.69
C LYS A 92 -3.77 1.77 -4.00
N VAL A 93 -5.08 1.69 -4.06
CA VAL A 93 -5.83 1.28 -5.26
C VAL A 93 -6.78 2.41 -5.64
N ASP A 94 -6.52 3.04 -6.78
CA ASP A 94 -7.43 4.03 -7.37
C ASP A 94 -8.62 3.28 -7.98
N THR A 95 -9.80 3.46 -7.41
CA THR A 95 -10.99 2.72 -7.83
C THR A 95 -11.51 3.16 -9.21
N ASP A 96 -11.14 4.34 -9.68
CA ASP A 96 -11.46 4.79 -11.03
C ASP A 96 -10.58 4.11 -12.07
N ARG A 97 -9.30 3.92 -11.76
CA ARG A 97 -8.35 3.27 -12.67
C ARG A 97 -8.47 1.75 -12.65
N LEU A 98 -8.83 1.18 -11.51
CA LEU A 98 -8.91 -0.27 -11.30
C LEU A 98 -10.31 -0.66 -10.79
N PRO A 99 -11.36 -0.40 -11.58
CA PRO A 99 -12.73 -0.70 -11.15
C PRO A 99 -12.96 -2.19 -10.89
N ALA A 100 -12.21 -3.07 -11.56
CA ALA A 100 -12.32 -4.51 -11.33
C ALA A 100 -11.98 -4.89 -9.89
N LEU A 101 -11.01 -4.22 -9.26
CA LEU A 101 -10.68 -4.49 -7.87
C LEU A 101 -11.74 -3.96 -6.91
N ALA A 102 -12.30 -2.78 -7.20
CA ALA A 102 -13.41 -2.25 -6.41
C ALA A 102 -14.61 -3.18 -6.46
N GLN A 103 -14.92 -3.73 -7.62
CA GLN A 103 -16.01 -4.70 -7.79
C GLN A 103 -15.72 -6.01 -7.06
N ARG A 104 -14.50 -6.53 -7.21
CA ARG A 104 -14.08 -7.79 -6.58
C ARG A 104 -14.31 -7.77 -5.08
N TYR A 105 -13.97 -6.66 -4.43
CA TYR A 105 -14.06 -6.52 -2.97
C TYR A 105 -15.29 -5.74 -2.53
N GLN A 106 -16.23 -5.47 -3.43
CA GLN A 106 -17.50 -4.81 -3.13
C GLN A 106 -17.31 -3.47 -2.41
N ILE A 107 -16.37 -2.67 -2.91
CA ILE A 107 -16.10 -1.34 -2.36
C ILE A 107 -17.21 -0.39 -2.78
N THR A 108 -18.04 0.05 -1.83
CA THR A 108 -19.17 0.94 -2.08
C THR A 108 -18.97 2.33 -1.49
N GLY A 109 -18.07 2.49 -0.54
CA GLY A 109 -17.72 3.78 0.07
C GLY A 109 -16.22 3.92 0.14
N ILE A 110 -15.71 5.12 -0.08
CA ILE A 110 -14.28 5.44 0.00
C ILE A 110 -14.04 6.68 0.86
N PRO A 111 -12.88 6.77 1.54
CA PRO A 111 -11.82 5.78 1.55
C PRO A 111 -12.25 4.48 2.23
N ALA A 112 -11.79 3.36 1.70
CA ALA A 112 -12.02 2.05 2.31
C ALA A 112 -10.67 1.38 2.53
N PHE A 113 -10.51 0.74 3.70
CA PHE A 113 -9.27 0.09 4.08
C PHE A 113 -9.51 -1.38 4.31
N LYS A 114 -8.63 -2.21 3.73
CA LYS A 114 -8.64 -3.65 3.97
C LYS A 114 -7.25 -4.10 4.37
N VAL A 115 -7.19 -4.99 5.35
CA VAL A 115 -5.95 -5.67 5.72
C VAL A 115 -6.03 -7.10 5.20
N PHE A 116 -5.01 -7.53 4.48
CA PHE A 116 -4.88 -8.88 3.95
C PHE A 116 -3.75 -9.62 4.66
N ARG A 117 -4.00 -10.87 5.01
CA ARG A 117 -2.99 -11.78 5.55
C ARG A 117 -3.03 -13.07 4.74
N ALA A 118 -1.87 -13.50 4.24
CA ALA A 118 -1.78 -14.70 3.40
C ALA A 118 -2.78 -14.65 2.23
N GLY A 119 -2.93 -13.47 1.62
CA GLY A 119 -3.81 -13.25 0.49
C GLY A 119 -5.30 -13.12 0.81
N LYS A 120 -5.70 -13.20 2.07
CA LYS A 120 -7.11 -13.14 2.48
C LYS A 120 -7.42 -11.87 3.26
N PRO A 121 -8.57 -11.23 2.98
CA PRO A 121 -8.99 -10.07 3.77
C PRO A 121 -9.36 -10.51 5.19
N VAL A 122 -8.79 -9.85 6.19
CA VAL A 122 -9.03 -10.16 7.61
C VAL A 122 -9.65 -8.99 8.35
N LEU A 123 -9.67 -7.79 7.76
CA LEU A 123 -10.27 -6.61 8.36
C LEU A 123 -10.69 -5.65 7.26
N GLU A 124 -11.82 -4.95 7.49
CA GLU A 124 -12.32 -3.91 6.60
C GLU A 124 -12.83 -2.74 7.41
N ARG A 125 -12.49 -1.51 7.00
CA ARG A 125 -13.00 -0.27 7.59
C ARG A 125 -13.23 0.75 6.48
N THR A 126 -14.22 1.61 6.68
CA THR A 126 -14.60 2.65 5.73
C THR A 126 -14.57 4.00 6.44
N GLY A 127 -14.17 5.05 5.72
CA GLY A 127 -14.14 6.41 6.23
C GLY A 127 -12.75 6.85 6.66
N ALA A 128 -12.61 8.15 6.94
CA ALA A 128 -11.34 8.73 7.34
C ALA A 128 -10.92 8.25 8.72
N VAL A 129 -9.62 7.97 8.88
CA VAL A 129 -9.04 7.43 10.11
C VAL A 129 -7.70 8.10 10.37
N HIS A 130 -7.17 7.95 11.58
CA HIS A 130 -5.84 8.42 11.94
C HIS A 130 -4.79 7.34 11.68
N ALA A 131 -3.54 7.79 11.47
CA ALA A 131 -2.42 6.89 11.22
C ALA A 131 -2.29 5.80 12.30
N ARG A 132 -2.48 6.14 13.56
CA ARG A 132 -2.35 5.19 14.67
C ARG A 132 -3.34 4.03 14.57
N GLU A 133 -4.53 4.29 14.03
CA GLU A 133 -5.54 3.25 13.82
C GLU A 133 -5.11 2.31 12.69
N LEU A 134 -4.62 2.87 11.59
CA LEU A 134 -4.09 2.08 10.48
C LEU A 134 -2.94 1.19 10.94
N VAL A 135 -2.02 1.74 11.72
CA VAL A 135 -0.89 0.99 12.28
C VAL A 135 -1.38 -0.15 13.18
N HIS A 136 -2.36 0.13 14.03
CA HIS A 136 -2.92 -0.88 14.92
C HIS A 136 -3.55 -2.04 14.14
N TRP A 137 -4.36 -1.73 13.12
CA TRP A 137 -5.02 -2.76 12.32
C TRP A 137 -4.03 -3.65 11.59
N ALA A 138 -3.01 -3.05 11.00
CA ALA A 138 -2.04 -3.79 10.18
C ALA A 138 -0.98 -4.50 11.01
N GLY A 139 -0.53 -3.89 12.10
CA GLY A 139 0.53 -4.43 12.93
C GLY A 139 0.05 -5.27 14.09
N GLY A 140 -1.14 -4.99 14.64
CA GLY A 140 -1.71 -5.70 15.77
C GLY A 140 -2.64 -6.84 15.40
N ALA A 141 -3.04 -6.89 14.14
CA ALA A 141 -4.01 -7.90 13.70
C ALA A 141 -3.43 -9.30 13.58
#